data_8000f17f04a82f1e563779f51e9810ed
#
_entry.id   8000f17f04a82f1e563779f51e9810ed
#
_cell.length_a   1.000
_cell.length_b   1.000
_cell.length_c   1.000
_cell.angle_alpha   90.00
_cell.angle_beta   90.00
_cell.angle_gamma   90.00
#
_symmetry.space_group_name_H-M   'P 1'
#
loop_
_entity.id
_entity.type
_entity.pdbx_description
1 polymer ?
#
loop_
_entity_poly.entity_id
_entity_poly.type
_entity_poly.pdbx_seq_one_letter_code
_entity_poly.pdbx_strand_id
1 'polypeptide(L)'
;AQETPSLRARYGGGLGEQLLTARRLCEAGCGFVTLTYGWAPQPAKTPFAWDMHLGPSQPAAPPMGQQLQAICPPLDHALAVFLEDVAERGLDKNILLVLTGDFGRMPKINAFGGRDHWPGLSTLALAGGGLQMGQVVGTSSARGEFPTSSPVQPKDLMATLFHVLGVPATLQFPDYSGRPHYLLPAGASAISELL
;
A
#
# COMPACT_ATOMS: atom_id res chain seq x y z
N ALA A 1 -25.32 -5.33 -9.16
CA ALA A 1 -26.20 -4.18 -8.91
C ALA A 1 -25.42 -2.89 -9.08
N GLN A 2 -26.08 -1.79 -9.44
CA GLN A 2 -25.45 -0.48 -9.48
C GLN A 2 -25.43 0.13 -8.08
N GLU A 3 -24.31 0.77 -7.73
CA GLU A 3 -24.20 1.50 -6.47
C GLU A 3 -25.12 2.73 -6.45
N THR A 4 -25.59 3.10 -5.25
CA THR A 4 -26.46 4.27 -5.11
C THR A 4 -25.71 5.56 -5.46
N PRO A 5 -26.41 6.58 -5.99
CA PRO A 5 -25.79 7.89 -6.26
C PRO A 5 -25.14 8.52 -5.01
N SER A 6 -25.75 8.32 -3.84
CA SER A 6 -25.21 8.83 -2.57
C SER A 6 -23.87 8.17 -2.20
N LEU A 7 -23.74 6.87 -2.34
CA LEU A 7 -22.48 6.18 -2.08
C LEU A 7 -21.40 6.60 -3.07
N ARG A 8 -21.73 6.71 -4.35
CA ARG A 8 -20.79 7.23 -5.36
C ARG A 8 -20.32 8.64 -5.02
N ALA A 9 -21.23 9.49 -4.54
CA ALA A 9 -20.87 10.84 -4.10
C ALA A 9 -19.95 10.84 -2.87
N ARG A 10 -20.14 9.91 -1.90
CA ARG A 10 -19.22 9.75 -0.76
C ARG A 10 -17.81 9.41 -1.23
N TYR A 11 -17.64 8.46 -2.13
CA TYR A 11 -16.33 8.09 -2.67
C TYR A 11 -15.69 9.23 -3.48
N GLY A 12 -16.50 10.08 -4.11
CA GLY A 12 -16.00 11.12 -5.02
C GLY A 12 -15.38 10.53 -6.29
N GLY A 13 -14.60 11.37 -6.99
CA GLY A 13 -13.89 10.97 -8.20
C GLY A 13 -12.48 10.44 -7.95
N GLY A 14 -11.76 10.14 -9.02
CA GLY A 14 -10.35 9.75 -8.98
C GLY A 14 -10.10 8.47 -8.19
N LEU A 15 -9.27 8.53 -7.14
CA LEU A 15 -8.94 7.37 -6.32
C LEU A 15 -10.18 6.76 -5.64
N GLY A 16 -11.12 7.58 -5.19
CA GLY A 16 -12.34 7.08 -4.57
C GLY A 16 -13.16 6.19 -5.50
N GLU A 17 -13.32 6.59 -6.76
CA GLU A 17 -14.02 5.77 -7.77
C GLU A 17 -13.25 4.47 -8.07
N GLN A 18 -11.93 4.52 -8.08
CA GLN A 18 -11.09 3.33 -8.25
C GLN A 18 -11.25 2.37 -7.07
N LEU A 19 -11.23 2.86 -5.83
CA LEU A 19 -11.45 2.04 -4.63
C LEU A 19 -12.86 1.44 -4.58
N LEU A 20 -13.89 2.20 -4.96
CA LEU A 20 -15.25 1.69 -5.11
C LEU A 20 -15.30 0.54 -6.13
N THR A 21 -14.60 0.70 -7.24
CA THR A 21 -14.49 -0.35 -8.27
C THR A 21 -13.76 -1.58 -7.74
N ALA A 22 -12.64 -1.38 -7.03
CA ALA A 22 -11.87 -2.46 -6.41
C ALA A 22 -12.72 -3.25 -5.41
N ARG A 23 -13.46 -2.58 -4.51
CA ARG A 23 -14.37 -3.25 -3.57
C ARG A 23 -15.38 -4.13 -4.31
N ARG A 24 -15.99 -3.60 -5.38
CA ARG A 24 -16.97 -4.34 -6.18
C ARG A 24 -16.37 -5.54 -6.91
N LEU A 25 -15.14 -5.42 -7.37
CA LEU A 25 -14.42 -6.53 -7.98
C LEU A 25 -14.16 -7.65 -6.95
N CYS A 26 -13.75 -7.28 -5.74
CA CYS A 26 -13.58 -8.25 -4.66
C CYS A 26 -14.91 -8.94 -4.29
N GLU A 27 -16.01 -8.19 -4.18
CA GLU A 27 -17.34 -8.78 -3.96
C GLU A 27 -17.77 -9.73 -5.09
N ALA A 28 -17.30 -9.49 -6.31
CA ALA A 28 -17.55 -10.35 -7.47
C ALA A 28 -16.60 -11.56 -7.57
N GLY A 29 -15.73 -11.75 -6.56
CA GLY A 29 -14.81 -12.89 -6.49
C GLY A 29 -13.42 -12.64 -7.08
N CYS A 30 -13.06 -11.40 -7.39
CA CYS A 30 -11.69 -11.07 -7.77
C CYS A 30 -10.78 -11.19 -6.56
N GLY A 31 -9.80 -12.11 -6.61
CA GLY A 31 -8.91 -12.39 -5.48
C GLY A 31 -7.83 -11.33 -5.25
N PHE A 32 -7.52 -10.48 -6.24
CA PHE A 32 -6.48 -9.46 -6.11
C PHE A 32 -6.73 -8.28 -7.05
N VAL A 33 -6.64 -7.06 -6.50
CA VAL A 33 -6.80 -5.82 -7.27
C VAL A 33 -5.64 -4.89 -6.91
N THR A 34 -4.95 -4.36 -7.92
CA THR A 34 -3.89 -3.37 -7.72
C THR A 34 -4.33 -2.01 -8.24
N LEU A 35 -4.13 -0.98 -7.41
CA LEU A 35 -4.34 0.41 -7.76
C LEU A 35 -3.02 1.17 -7.63
N THR A 36 -2.78 2.12 -8.53
CA THR A 36 -1.64 3.05 -8.44
C THR A 36 -2.18 4.46 -8.25
N TYR A 37 -1.68 5.14 -7.22
CA TYR A 37 -2.09 6.49 -6.89
C TYR A 37 -0.88 7.44 -6.80
N GLY A 38 -1.06 8.67 -7.28
CA GLY A 38 -0.03 9.70 -7.23
C GLY A 38 1.04 9.60 -8.32
N TRP A 39 0.77 8.79 -9.36
CA TRP A 39 1.52 8.80 -10.60
C TRP A 39 0.57 9.07 -11.77
N ALA A 40 0.76 10.16 -12.46
CA ALA A 40 -0.01 10.46 -13.66
C ALA A 40 0.86 10.24 -14.90
N PRO A 41 0.44 9.40 -15.85
CA PRO A 41 1.13 9.31 -17.14
C PRO A 41 1.10 10.67 -17.86
N GLN A 42 2.19 11.03 -18.47
CA GLN A 42 2.27 12.26 -19.27
C GLN A 42 1.22 12.27 -20.40
N PRO A 43 0.60 13.41 -20.70
CA PRO A 43 0.84 14.76 -20.17
C PRO A 43 -0.09 15.13 -19.01
N ALA A 44 0.34 14.92 -17.77
CA ALA A 44 -0.42 15.41 -16.63
C ALA A 44 -0.18 16.92 -16.44
N LYS A 45 -1.25 17.67 -16.22
CA LYS A 45 -1.17 19.10 -15.91
C LYS A 45 -0.60 19.41 -14.53
N THR A 46 -0.49 18.40 -13.66
CA THR A 46 0.03 18.53 -12.29
C THR A 46 1.22 17.62 -12.09
N PRO A 47 2.39 18.16 -11.77
CA PRO A 47 3.61 17.38 -11.52
C PRO A 47 3.66 16.77 -10.11
N PHE A 48 2.52 16.56 -9.46
CA PHE A 48 2.46 16.01 -8.11
C PHE A 48 2.66 14.50 -8.13
N ALA A 49 3.63 14.03 -7.37
CA ALA A 49 3.98 12.62 -7.26
C ALA A 49 4.51 12.31 -5.85
N TRP A 50 4.51 11.03 -5.48
CA TRP A 50 5.15 10.54 -4.26
C TRP A 50 6.68 10.61 -4.34
N ASP A 51 7.24 10.67 -5.53
CA ASP A 51 8.67 10.81 -5.74
C ASP A 51 9.14 12.25 -5.53
N MET A 52 9.38 12.60 -4.27
CA MET A 52 9.69 13.94 -3.79
C MET A 52 11.17 14.10 -3.41
N HIS A 53 12.10 13.42 -4.12
CA HIS A 53 13.53 13.58 -3.84
C HIS A 53 14.06 14.94 -4.22
N LEU A 54 13.39 15.65 -5.11
CA LEU A 54 13.75 16.96 -5.67
C LEU A 54 15.23 17.05 -6.08
N GLY A 55 15.54 17.86 -7.06
CA GLY A 55 16.92 17.99 -7.52
C GLY A 55 17.02 18.34 -9.01
N PRO A 56 18.22 18.29 -9.60
CA PRO A 56 18.42 18.63 -11.00
C PRO A 56 17.62 17.80 -12.01
N SER A 57 17.23 16.58 -11.64
CA SER A 57 16.37 15.71 -12.46
C SER A 57 14.88 16.10 -12.42
N GLN A 58 14.49 16.97 -11.48
CA GLN A 58 13.10 17.40 -11.28
C GLN A 58 13.02 18.94 -11.15
N PRO A 59 13.54 19.70 -12.13
CA PRO A 59 13.70 21.17 -12.00
C PRO A 59 12.38 21.93 -11.91
N ALA A 60 11.27 21.34 -12.35
CA ALA A 60 9.94 21.93 -12.33
C ALA A 60 9.03 21.34 -11.23
N ALA A 61 9.54 20.45 -10.38
CA ALA A 61 8.75 19.86 -9.33
C ALA A 61 8.41 20.89 -8.23
N PRO A 62 7.16 20.97 -7.78
CA PRO A 62 6.79 21.84 -6.67
C PRO A 62 7.50 21.42 -5.37
N PRO A 63 7.65 22.34 -4.41
CA PRO A 63 8.15 21.99 -3.08
C PRO A 63 7.39 20.81 -2.46
N MET A 64 8.09 19.95 -1.71
CA MET A 64 7.55 18.74 -1.10
C MET A 64 6.25 19.01 -0.32
N GLY A 65 6.19 20.09 0.47
CA GLY A 65 4.99 20.45 1.22
C GLY A 65 3.78 20.72 0.34
N GLN A 66 3.95 21.37 -0.81
CA GLN A 66 2.85 21.59 -1.76
C GLN A 66 2.40 20.29 -2.42
N GLN A 67 3.35 19.40 -2.73
CA GLN A 67 3.00 18.07 -3.26
C GLN A 67 2.16 17.27 -2.25
N LEU A 68 2.57 17.22 -0.99
CA LEU A 68 1.82 16.53 0.07
C LEU A 68 0.42 17.13 0.27
N GLN A 69 0.30 18.47 0.27
CA GLN A 69 -0.99 19.15 0.35
C GLN A 69 -1.94 18.82 -0.81
N ALA A 70 -1.40 18.47 -1.96
CA ALA A 70 -2.20 18.11 -3.12
C ALA A 70 -2.63 16.64 -3.14
N ILE A 71 -1.76 15.72 -2.67
CA ILE A 71 -1.99 14.28 -2.82
C ILE A 71 -2.52 13.60 -1.54
N CYS A 72 -2.20 14.11 -0.34
CA CYS A 72 -2.63 13.46 0.89
C CYS A 72 -4.14 13.62 1.16
N PRO A 73 -4.78 14.79 1.03
CA PRO A 73 -6.21 14.91 1.35
C PRO A 73 -7.12 14.02 0.48
N PRO A 74 -6.93 13.91 -0.86
CA PRO A 74 -7.72 12.96 -1.66
C PRO A 74 -7.47 11.50 -1.28
N LEU A 75 -6.24 11.15 -0.90
CA LEU A 75 -5.91 9.80 -0.42
C LEU A 75 -6.64 9.52 0.90
N ASP A 76 -6.50 10.41 1.87
CA ASP A 76 -7.12 10.29 3.19
C ASP A 76 -8.64 10.11 3.08
N HIS A 77 -9.30 11.00 2.34
CA HIS A 77 -10.75 10.90 2.11
C HIS A 77 -11.16 9.58 1.45
N ALA A 78 -10.47 9.19 0.39
CA ALA A 78 -10.82 7.96 -0.34
C ALA A 78 -10.63 6.70 0.51
N LEU A 79 -9.57 6.65 1.32
CA LEU A 79 -9.30 5.56 2.25
C LEU A 79 -10.33 5.51 3.38
N ALA A 80 -10.68 6.66 3.99
CA ALA A 80 -11.68 6.74 5.04
C ALA A 80 -13.04 6.19 4.56
N VAL A 81 -13.53 6.68 3.41
CA VAL A 81 -14.79 6.20 2.83
C VAL A 81 -14.74 4.71 2.49
N PHE A 82 -13.62 4.23 1.94
CA PHE A 82 -13.47 2.82 1.61
C PHE A 82 -13.54 1.93 2.86
N LEU A 83 -12.83 2.30 3.92
CA LEU A 83 -12.80 1.54 5.17
C LEU A 83 -14.18 1.54 5.86
N GLU A 84 -14.88 2.67 5.87
CA GLU A 84 -16.25 2.77 6.38
C GLU A 84 -17.20 1.87 5.56
N ASP A 85 -17.19 1.94 4.24
CA ASP A 85 -18.05 1.14 3.36
C ASP A 85 -17.81 -0.36 3.49
N VAL A 86 -16.54 -0.76 3.59
CA VAL A 86 -16.13 -2.16 3.83
C VAL A 86 -16.65 -2.64 5.18
N ALA A 87 -16.52 -1.84 6.23
CA ALA A 87 -17.01 -2.16 7.57
C ALA A 87 -18.55 -2.20 7.65
N GLU A 88 -19.24 -1.20 7.08
CA GLU A 88 -20.71 -1.12 7.02
C GLU A 88 -21.32 -2.35 6.31
N ARG A 89 -20.58 -2.97 5.38
CA ARG A 89 -21.00 -4.17 4.63
C ARG A 89 -20.57 -5.47 5.28
N GLY A 90 -19.79 -5.44 6.37
CA GLY A 90 -19.22 -6.65 6.98
C GLY A 90 -18.20 -7.37 6.11
N LEU A 91 -17.50 -6.63 5.24
CA LEU A 91 -16.48 -7.15 4.32
C LEU A 91 -15.06 -7.05 4.89
N ASP A 92 -14.89 -6.48 6.06
CA ASP A 92 -13.61 -6.26 6.74
C ASP A 92 -12.81 -7.55 6.99
N LYS A 93 -13.50 -8.68 7.10
CA LYS A 93 -12.84 -10.00 7.20
C LYS A 93 -12.46 -10.62 5.86
N ASN A 94 -13.06 -10.16 4.78
CA ASN A 94 -12.92 -10.73 3.44
C ASN A 94 -12.07 -9.89 2.51
N ILE A 95 -11.89 -8.60 2.81
CA ILE A 95 -11.10 -7.67 2.01
C ILE A 95 -9.94 -7.17 2.87
N LEU A 96 -8.71 -7.40 2.42
CA LEU A 96 -7.51 -6.81 2.97
C LEU A 96 -7.09 -5.62 2.09
N LEU A 97 -7.07 -4.43 2.65
CA LEU A 97 -6.43 -3.26 2.05
C LEU A 97 -4.94 -3.25 2.43
N VAL A 98 -4.07 -3.11 1.44
CA VAL A 98 -2.63 -2.90 1.63
C VAL A 98 -2.24 -1.58 0.99
N LEU A 99 -1.74 -0.65 1.79
CA LEU A 99 -1.20 0.62 1.34
C LEU A 99 0.33 0.56 1.49
N THR A 100 1.05 0.58 0.38
CA THR A 100 2.50 0.47 0.37
C THR A 100 3.12 1.26 -0.78
N GLY A 101 4.41 1.50 -0.70
CA GLY A 101 5.26 2.00 -1.79
C GLY A 101 6.41 1.04 -2.07
N ASP A 102 7.32 1.47 -2.92
CA ASP A 102 8.53 0.72 -3.32
C ASP A 102 9.60 0.75 -2.22
N PHE A 103 9.84 1.93 -1.63
CA PHE A 103 10.79 2.15 -0.53
C PHE A 103 10.39 3.38 0.28
N GLY A 104 11.04 3.58 1.42
CA GLY A 104 10.85 4.76 2.25
C GLY A 104 11.59 6.00 1.75
N ARG A 105 11.49 7.07 2.53
CA ARG A 105 12.17 8.34 2.27
C ARG A 105 13.19 8.64 3.35
N MET A 106 14.33 9.20 2.94
CA MET A 106 15.40 9.59 3.85
C MET A 106 14.88 10.53 4.94
N PRO A 107 15.17 10.29 6.22
CA PRO A 107 14.74 11.16 7.30
C PRO A 107 15.26 12.60 7.18
N LYS A 108 16.47 12.75 6.62
CA LYS A 108 17.09 14.05 6.38
C LYS A 108 16.56 14.68 5.10
N ILE A 109 16.21 15.97 5.16
CA ILE A 109 15.89 16.78 3.98
C ILE A 109 17.20 17.11 3.25
N ASN A 110 17.21 16.91 1.94
CA ASN A 110 18.36 17.21 1.09
C ASN A 110 18.50 18.72 0.78
N ALA A 111 19.54 19.10 0.07
CA ALA A 111 19.83 20.49 -0.26
C ALA A 111 18.77 21.16 -1.16
N PHE A 112 17.91 20.40 -1.80
CA PHE A 112 16.84 20.88 -2.68
C PHE A 112 15.46 20.92 -1.98
N GLY A 113 15.40 20.61 -0.68
CA GLY A 113 14.15 20.61 0.10
C GLY A 113 13.30 19.36 -0.08
N GLY A 114 13.84 18.30 -0.66
CA GLY A 114 13.22 17.00 -0.83
C GLY A 114 13.75 15.93 0.12
N ARG A 115 13.26 14.70 -0.04
CA ARG A 115 13.75 13.51 0.67
C ARG A 115 14.14 12.44 -0.34
N ASP A 116 15.39 12.03 -0.28
CA ASP A 116 15.95 11.00 -1.16
C ASP A 116 15.32 9.63 -0.90
N HIS A 117 15.53 8.71 -1.83
CA HIS A 117 15.11 7.31 -1.70
C HIS A 117 15.84 6.63 -0.54
N TRP A 118 15.11 5.88 0.28
CA TRP A 118 15.68 5.22 1.45
C TRP A 118 15.16 3.79 1.60
N PRO A 119 15.90 2.80 1.06
CA PRO A 119 15.46 1.40 1.16
C PRO A 119 15.66 0.79 2.56
N GLY A 120 16.40 1.48 3.45
CA GLY A 120 16.69 0.98 4.81
C GLY A 120 15.49 0.96 5.75
N LEU A 121 14.45 1.73 5.47
CA LEU A 121 13.21 1.77 6.25
C LEU A 121 12.05 2.22 5.36
N SER A 122 10.94 1.51 5.43
CA SER A 122 9.68 1.91 4.83
C SER A 122 8.53 1.65 5.80
N THR A 123 7.40 2.31 5.57
CA THR A 123 6.17 2.09 6.32
C THR A 123 5.09 1.63 5.36
N LEU A 124 4.26 0.69 5.81
CA LEU A 124 3.07 0.27 5.10
C LEU A 124 1.88 0.25 6.07
N ALA A 125 0.67 0.26 5.53
CA ALA A 125 -0.54 0.09 6.33
C ALA A 125 -1.36 -1.06 5.79
N LEU A 126 -1.98 -1.79 6.72
CA LEU A 126 -2.87 -2.92 6.45
C LEU A 126 -4.21 -2.65 7.13
N ALA A 127 -5.32 -3.01 6.48
CA ALA A 127 -6.63 -2.92 7.10
C ALA A 127 -7.55 -4.04 6.61
N GLY A 128 -8.16 -4.78 7.53
CA GLY A 128 -9.10 -5.86 7.24
C GLY A 128 -8.44 -7.22 7.02
N GLY A 129 -9.05 -8.04 6.18
CA GLY A 129 -8.57 -9.40 5.85
C GLY A 129 -8.63 -10.41 7.00
N GLY A 130 -9.39 -10.10 8.05
CA GLY A 130 -9.47 -10.94 9.25
C GLY A 130 -8.23 -10.83 10.16
N LEU A 131 -7.28 -9.95 9.85
CA LEU A 131 -6.08 -9.74 10.64
C LEU A 131 -6.36 -8.89 11.90
N GLN A 132 -5.49 -9.00 12.91
CA GLN A 132 -5.57 -8.20 14.14
C GLN A 132 -5.14 -6.76 13.88
N MET A 133 -6.11 -5.86 13.80
CA MET A 133 -5.91 -4.44 13.49
C MET A 133 -5.73 -3.58 14.75
N GLY A 134 -5.46 -2.27 14.56
CA GLY A 134 -5.35 -1.29 15.65
C GLY A 134 -4.01 -1.29 16.38
N GLN A 135 -2.96 -1.80 15.77
CA GLN A 135 -1.64 -1.88 16.35
C GLN A 135 -0.54 -1.33 15.41
N VAL A 136 0.61 -1.07 15.98
CA VAL A 136 1.83 -0.72 15.24
C VAL A 136 2.85 -1.83 15.45
N VAL A 137 3.31 -2.44 14.37
CA VAL A 137 4.31 -3.50 14.38
C VAL A 137 5.67 -2.91 14.03
N GLY A 138 6.65 -3.15 14.88
CA GLY A 138 8.01 -2.65 14.71
C GLY A 138 8.22 -1.20 15.14
N THR A 139 9.47 -0.87 15.38
CA THR A 139 9.94 0.47 15.73
C THR A 139 11.17 0.83 14.91
N SER A 140 11.37 2.12 14.68
CA SER A 140 12.57 2.63 14.03
C SER A 140 13.60 3.15 15.05
N SER A 141 14.83 3.36 14.57
CA SER A 141 15.82 4.16 15.30
C SER A 141 15.26 5.57 15.58
N ALA A 142 15.82 6.25 16.60
CA ALA A 142 15.40 7.58 16.99
C ALA A 142 15.45 8.61 15.84
N ARG A 143 16.25 8.36 14.82
CA ARG A 143 16.36 9.19 13.62
C ARG A 143 15.55 8.68 12.42
N GLY A 144 14.82 7.56 12.58
CA GLY A 144 14.05 6.97 11.49
C GLY A 144 14.88 6.38 10.34
N GLU A 145 16.11 5.89 10.64
CA GLU A 145 17.05 5.45 9.61
C GLU A 145 16.92 3.95 9.29
N PHE A 146 16.63 3.12 10.30
CA PHE A 146 16.51 1.67 10.17
C PHE A 146 15.57 1.10 11.24
N PRO A 147 15.02 -0.11 11.04
CA PRO A 147 14.18 -0.76 12.03
C PRO A 147 15.02 -1.23 13.22
N THR A 148 14.47 -1.15 14.43
CA THR A 148 15.11 -1.58 15.68
C THR A 148 14.37 -2.72 16.39
N SER A 149 13.10 -2.94 16.06
CA SER A 149 12.34 -4.09 16.54
C SER A 149 11.40 -4.61 15.47
N SER A 150 11.02 -5.89 15.55
CA SER A 150 10.08 -6.59 14.65
C SER A 150 10.25 -6.16 13.18
N PRO A 151 11.44 -6.32 12.57
CA PRO A 151 11.66 -5.89 11.20
C PRO A 151 10.83 -6.78 10.25
N VAL A 152 9.99 -6.15 9.43
CA VAL A 152 9.19 -6.82 8.40
C VAL A 152 9.88 -6.64 7.05
N GLN A 153 10.11 -7.73 6.35
CA GLN A 153 10.68 -7.73 5.01
C GLN A 153 9.57 -7.92 3.95
N PRO A 154 9.81 -7.56 2.68
CA PRO A 154 8.82 -7.80 1.60
C PRO A 154 8.36 -9.25 1.50
N LYS A 155 9.23 -10.23 1.79
CA LYS A 155 8.86 -11.65 1.82
C LYS A 155 7.85 -11.99 2.93
N ASP A 156 7.91 -11.28 4.06
CA ASP A 156 7.02 -11.51 5.20
C ASP A 156 5.65 -10.88 4.94
N LEU A 157 5.62 -9.72 4.27
CA LEU A 157 4.38 -9.17 3.72
C LEU A 157 3.75 -10.16 2.72
N MET A 158 4.54 -10.71 1.79
CA MET A 158 4.05 -11.71 0.83
C MET A 158 3.47 -12.94 1.55
N ALA A 159 4.16 -13.44 2.57
CA ALA A 159 3.67 -14.57 3.38
C ALA A 159 2.36 -14.23 4.11
N THR A 160 2.22 -13.00 4.60
CA THR A 160 0.98 -12.50 5.21
C THR A 160 -0.16 -12.44 4.20
N LEU A 161 0.09 -11.95 2.98
CA LEU A 161 -0.90 -11.93 1.90
C LEU A 161 -1.34 -13.34 1.53
N PHE A 162 -0.40 -14.29 1.41
CA PHE A 162 -0.73 -15.68 1.12
C PHE A 162 -1.52 -16.33 2.24
N HIS A 163 -1.21 -16.01 3.50
CA HIS A 163 -2.01 -16.46 4.64
C HIS A 163 -3.47 -15.99 4.50
N VAL A 164 -3.71 -14.71 4.25
CA VAL A 164 -5.06 -14.15 4.07
C VAL A 164 -5.79 -14.75 2.86
N LEU A 165 -5.07 -15.03 1.78
CA LEU A 165 -5.62 -15.66 0.58
C LEU A 165 -5.81 -17.18 0.72
N GLY A 166 -5.43 -17.79 1.85
CA GLY A 166 -5.50 -19.23 2.06
C GLY A 166 -4.50 -20.03 1.20
N VAL A 167 -3.44 -19.40 0.72
CA VAL A 167 -2.37 -20.06 -0.06
C VAL A 167 -1.36 -20.69 0.91
N PRO A 168 -1.15 -22.02 0.87
CA PRO A 168 -0.21 -22.68 1.77
C PRO A 168 1.23 -22.19 1.57
N ALA A 169 1.93 -21.89 2.68
CA ALA A 169 3.33 -21.48 2.65
C ALA A 169 4.27 -22.54 2.02
N THR A 170 3.85 -23.79 2.03
CA THR A 170 4.58 -24.94 1.47
C THR A 170 4.29 -25.18 -0.02
N LEU A 171 3.46 -24.34 -0.64
CA LEU A 171 3.11 -24.50 -2.05
C LEU A 171 4.35 -24.41 -2.93
N GLN A 172 4.49 -25.37 -3.83
CA GLN A 172 5.57 -25.48 -4.80
C GLN A 172 5.02 -25.50 -6.21
N PHE A 173 5.83 -25.06 -7.15
CA PHE A 173 5.59 -25.18 -8.58
C PHE A 173 6.86 -25.71 -9.27
N PRO A 174 6.75 -26.51 -10.33
CA PRO A 174 7.92 -26.97 -11.07
C PRO A 174 8.44 -25.86 -12.01
N ASP A 175 9.77 -25.73 -12.12
CA ASP A 175 10.39 -24.95 -13.19
C ASP A 175 10.35 -25.71 -14.53
N TYR A 176 10.89 -25.10 -15.58
CA TYR A 176 10.97 -25.73 -16.91
C TYR A 176 11.76 -27.03 -16.95
N SER A 177 12.60 -27.29 -15.96
CA SER A 177 13.37 -28.53 -15.81
C SER A 177 12.69 -29.54 -14.88
N GLY A 178 11.48 -29.25 -14.42
CA GLY A 178 10.72 -30.08 -13.49
C GLY A 178 11.18 -30.00 -12.03
N ARG A 179 12.06 -29.06 -11.67
CA ARG A 179 12.54 -28.91 -10.29
C ARG A 179 11.50 -28.14 -9.46
N PRO A 180 11.15 -28.62 -8.25
CA PRO A 180 10.21 -27.92 -7.39
C PRO A 180 10.82 -26.62 -6.82
N HIS A 181 10.06 -25.55 -6.88
CA HIS A 181 10.36 -24.26 -6.26
C HIS A 181 9.24 -23.86 -5.31
N TYR A 182 9.60 -23.41 -4.12
CA TYR A 182 8.63 -22.82 -3.22
C TYR A 182 8.15 -21.49 -3.77
N LEU A 183 6.85 -21.23 -3.60
CA LEU A 183 6.26 -19.95 -3.98
C LEU A 183 6.77 -18.80 -3.09
N LEU A 184 7.02 -19.09 -1.82
CA LEU A 184 7.63 -18.16 -0.88
C LEU A 184 9.15 -18.37 -0.77
N PRO A 185 9.95 -17.30 -0.69
CA PRO A 185 11.37 -17.41 -0.43
C PRO A 185 11.66 -18.04 0.93
N ALA A 186 12.85 -18.67 1.05
CA ALA A 186 13.29 -19.24 2.31
C ALA A 186 13.30 -18.20 3.46
N GLY A 187 12.79 -18.60 4.62
CA GLY A 187 12.69 -17.75 5.80
C GLY A 187 11.62 -16.66 5.72
N ALA A 188 10.70 -16.71 4.75
CA ALA A 188 9.49 -15.90 4.75
C ALA A 188 8.50 -16.43 5.81
N SER A 189 7.93 -15.55 6.62
CA SER A 189 6.90 -15.90 7.59
C SER A 189 5.84 -14.79 7.64
N ALA A 190 4.59 -15.16 7.81
CA ALA A 190 3.55 -14.16 8.02
C ALA A 190 3.83 -13.36 9.30
N ILE A 191 3.44 -12.09 9.29
CA ILE A 191 3.64 -11.17 10.42
C ILE A 191 2.80 -11.67 11.59
N SER A 192 3.46 -12.29 12.57
CA SER A 192 2.79 -13.00 13.68
C SER A 192 1.91 -12.11 14.55
N GLU A 193 2.27 -10.85 14.68
CA GLU A 193 1.51 -9.85 15.46
C GLU A 193 0.15 -9.53 14.85
N LEU A 194 -0.04 -9.87 13.57
CA LEU A 194 -1.29 -9.62 12.84
C LEU A 194 -2.24 -10.84 12.77
N LEU A 195 -1.77 -12.03 13.17
CA LEU A 195 -2.50 -13.29 13.04
C LEU A 195 -3.42 -13.59 14.22
#